data_7cd3b1a3323123a4853b9149502b69da
#
_entry.id   7cd3b1a3323123a4853b9149502b69da
#
_cell.length_a   1.000
_cell.length_b   1.000
_cell.length_c   1.000
_cell.angle_alpha   90.00
_cell.angle_beta   90.00
_cell.angle_gamma   90.00
#
_symmetry.space_group_name_H-M   'P 1'
#
loop_
_entity.id
_entity.type
_entity.pdbx_description
1 polymer ?
#
loop_
_entity_poly.entity_id
_entity_poly.type
_entity_poly.pdbx_seq_one_letter_code
_entity_poly.pdbx_strand_id
1 'polypeptide(L)'
;MPFAAFFVAVCLVLCIFDAARKAALCILLGAAVGMASVLYTANRLERIRVQYTARPLVLTAEVESVSDSFYPGAVDAVLRVEKINGAKTSFRVECETLPECEAGQRVQGRFVLSVPAQQSRVGLYSDGIVLLAEPDEEKPDFKQLGQSSSFRARTHRLQQRLSAALRRRMDGKTGGVLAAMTVGDRTHLSPALRSAYRGAGLAHVLVVSGMHVSILCGEVFRLDARRKKERCYAALRLRAVWKALLALLLVGVTGFTPSVLRAAAAVWVSALGVWLYAPPDTLTSLAVAGIAMTAGSSYAVCDIGFELSFAAVLGTVAGGACIRRIRKWYSIRFRSKASAPVKHPWYFKLPERLWGLAESVCISVCASAATFPVLVLRGLSVSIWAVVSSVAVLWLIQPMMLLGLGTAFTGLVPVLAPLHGVLSVLSAALTGLLDRWAVWIAAKPGAGLYFDTAYAAIVCLVLILLCWLAFRWRSVPSATVLSGSW
;
A
#
# COMPACT_ATOMS: atom_id res chain seq x y z
N MET A 1 5.58 -29.35 2.05
CA MET A 1 6.33 -30.15 1.05
C MET A 1 5.45 -30.73 -0.07
N PRO A 2 4.31 -31.44 0.16
CA PRO A 2 3.55 -32.09 -0.94
C PRO A 2 2.95 -31.13 -1.95
N PHE A 3 2.46 -29.95 -1.53
CA PHE A 3 1.90 -28.94 -2.43
C PHE A 3 2.94 -28.35 -3.40
N ALA A 4 4.16 -28.11 -2.96
CA ALA A 4 5.23 -27.59 -3.82
C ALA A 4 5.63 -28.64 -4.89
N ALA A 5 5.73 -29.90 -4.51
CA ALA A 5 6.02 -31.00 -5.43
C ALA A 5 4.89 -31.17 -6.46
N PHE A 6 3.64 -31.13 -6.04
CA PHE A 6 2.47 -31.17 -6.92
C PHE A 6 2.46 -30.01 -7.92
N PHE A 7 2.70 -28.78 -7.43
CA PHE A 7 2.74 -27.58 -8.26
C PHE A 7 3.84 -27.66 -9.34
N VAL A 8 5.06 -28.11 -8.96
CA VAL A 8 6.17 -28.30 -9.88
C VAL A 8 5.82 -29.37 -10.91
N ALA A 9 5.21 -30.49 -10.48
CA ALA A 9 4.77 -31.55 -11.39
C ALA A 9 3.74 -31.06 -12.41
N VAL A 10 2.74 -30.27 -11.99
CA VAL A 10 1.75 -29.64 -12.88
C VAL A 10 2.42 -28.70 -13.88
N CYS A 11 3.36 -27.86 -13.44
CA CYS A 11 4.10 -26.96 -14.33
C CYS A 11 4.96 -27.75 -15.34
N LEU A 12 5.59 -28.86 -14.93
CA LEU A 12 6.36 -29.72 -15.83
C LEU A 12 5.46 -30.37 -16.89
N VAL A 13 4.27 -30.85 -16.51
CA VAL A 13 3.28 -31.36 -17.46
C VAL A 13 2.82 -30.28 -18.43
N LEU A 14 2.59 -29.05 -17.97
CA LEU A 14 2.20 -27.91 -18.82
C LEU A 14 3.32 -27.52 -19.81
N CYS A 15 4.59 -27.81 -19.51
CA CYS A 15 5.71 -27.58 -20.44
C CYS A 15 5.67 -28.49 -21.67
N ILE A 16 4.91 -29.61 -21.66
CA ILE A 16 4.72 -30.50 -22.78
C ILE A 16 3.85 -29.85 -23.87
N PHE A 17 2.98 -28.92 -23.49
CA PHE A 17 2.09 -28.24 -24.45
C PHE A 17 2.73 -26.93 -24.92
N ASP A 18 2.99 -26.79 -26.22
CA ASP A 18 3.65 -25.62 -26.82
C ASP A 18 2.99 -24.30 -26.48
N ALA A 19 1.65 -24.25 -26.43
CA ALA A 19 0.90 -23.06 -26.10
C ALA A 19 1.10 -22.56 -24.63
N ALA A 20 1.36 -23.49 -23.69
CA ALA A 20 1.54 -23.21 -22.27
C ALA A 20 3.02 -23.17 -21.84
N ARG A 21 3.93 -23.69 -22.70
CA ARG A 21 5.35 -23.89 -22.38
C ARG A 21 6.05 -22.65 -21.87
N LYS A 22 5.89 -21.52 -22.56
CA LYS A 22 6.52 -20.24 -22.15
C LYS A 22 6.03 -19.78 -20.77
N ALA A 23 4.72 -19.88 -20.53
CA ALA A 23 4.13 -19.50 -19.23
C ALA A 23 4.61 -20.45 -18.11
N ALA A 24 4.64 -21.77 -18.37
CA ALA A 24 5.11 -22.76 -17.41
C ALA A 24 6.60 -22.59 -17.08
N LEU A 25 7.45 -22.31 -18.06
CA LEU A 25 8.87 -22.01 -17.85
C LEU A 25 9.06 -20.73 -17.01
N CYS A 26 8.30 -19.66 -17.29
CA CYS A 26 8.34 -18.43 -16.47
C CYS A 26 7.91 -18.69 -15.02
N ILE A 27 6.88 -19.51 -14.80
CA ILE A 27 6.41 -19.88 -13.46
C ILE A 27 7.46 -20.72 -12.73
N LEU A 28 8.05 -21.70 -13.38
CA LEU A 28 9.12 -22.53 -12.80
C LEU A 28 10.36 -21.71 -12.44
N LEU A 29 10.77 -20.81 -13.33
CA LEU A 29 11.88 -19.89 -13.06
C LEU A 29 11.55 -18.97 -11.87
N GLY A 30 10.36 -18.41 -11.84
CA GLY A 30 9.90 -17.61 -10.72
C GLY A 30 9.88 -18.38 -9.40
N ALA A 31 9.41 -19.63 -9.40
CA ALA A 31 9.42 -20.50 -8.24
C ALA A 31 10.84 -20.83 -7.78
N ALA A 32 11.77 -21.10 -8.71
CA ALA A 32 13.18 -21.35 -8.39
C ALA A 32 13.85 -20.12 -7.77
N VAL A 33 13.64 -18.94 -8.34
CA VAL A 33 14.15 -17.68 -7.79
C VAL A 33 13.53 -17.40 -6.41
N GLY A 34 12.23 -17.63 -6.23
CA GLY A 34 11.54 -17.51 -4.95
C GLY A 34 12.13 -18.44 -3.89
N MET A 35 12.35 -19.72 -4.24
CA MET A 35 12.97 -20.70 -3.33
C MET A 35 14.40 -20.29 -2.96
N ALA A 36 15.20 -19.84 -3.93
CA ALA A 36 16.56 -19.34 -3.68
C ALA A 36 16.54 -18.12 -2.73
N SER A 37 15.59 -17.21 -2.91
CA SER A 37 15.39 -16.05 -2.02
C SER A 37 15.03 -16.47 -0.58
N VAL A 38 14.13 -17.46 -0.42
CA VAL A 38 13.76 -18.00 0.89
C VAL A 38 14.96 -18.63 1.58
N LEU A 39 15.72 -19.48 0.88
CA LEU A 39 16.92 -20.11 1.42
C LEU A 39 18.00 -19.09 1.81
N TYR A 40 18.21 -18.09 0.95
CA TYR A 40 19.14 -16.99 1.24
C TYR A 40 18.73 -16.23 2.51
N THR A 41 17.45 -15.87 2.61
CA THR A 41 16.93 -15.15 3.78
C THR A 41 17.04 -15.98 5.05
N ALA A 42 16.65 -17.26 5.00
CA ALA A 42 16.76 -18.17 6.13
C ALA A 42 18.21 -18.33 6.61
N ASN A 43 19.15 -18.56 5.69
CA ASN A 43 20.57 -18.69 6.01
C ASN A 43 21.15 -17.38 6.58
N ARG A 44 20.72 -16.21 6.05
CA ARG A 44 21.14 -14.91 6.58
C ARG A 44 20.65 -14.69 7.99
N LEU A 45 19.38 -14.99 8.27
CA LEU A 45 18.77 -14.85 9.61
C LEU A 45 19.47 -15.77 10.62
N GLU A 46 19.73 -17.02 10.24
CA GLU A 46 20.39 -17.99 11.11
C GLU A 46 21.83 -17.56 11.42
N ARG A 47 22.58 -17.04 10.45
CA ARG A 47 23.92 -16.48 10.70
C ARG A 47 23.89 -15.32 11.70
N ILE A 48 22.97 -14.38 11.54
CA ILE A 48 22.82 -13.24 12.46
C ILE A 48 22.45 -13.75 13.86
N ARG A 49 21.53 -14.70 13.93
CA ARG A 49 21.11 -15.32 15.19
C ARG A 49 22.28 -15.97 15.92
N VAL A 50 23.01 -16.87 15.28
CA VAL A 50 24.13 -17.59 15.89
C VAL A 50 25.26 -16.65 16.32
N GLN A 51 25.50 -15.60 15.52
CA GLN A 51 26.60 -14.68 15.75
C GLN A 51 26.38 -13.70 16.91
N TYR A 52 25.13 -13.24 17.09
CA TYR A 52 24.85 -12.07 17.92
C TYR A 52 23.91 -12.32 19.12
N THR A 53 23.36 -13.53 19.30
CA THR A 53 22.50 -13.84 20.46
C THR A 53 23.29 -14.18 21.70
N ALA A 54 22.67 -13.94 22.87
CA ALA A 54 23.11 -14.36 24.19
C ALA A 54 24.42 -13.73 24.74
N ARG A 55 24.82 -12.57 24.19
CA ARG A 55 26.00 -11.83 24.73
C ARG A 55 25.67 -10.34 24.80
N PRO A 56 26.10 -9.62 25.85
CA PRO A 56 25.99 -8.17 25.86
C PRO A 56 26.92 -7.57 24.78
N LEU A 57 26.34 -6.75 23.88
CA LEU A 57 27.02 -6.16 22.74
C LEU A 57 26.86 -4.65 22.77
N VAL A 58 27.90 -3.93 22.37
CA VAL A 58 27.82 -2.48 22.18
C VAL A 58 27.25 -2.23 20.77
N LEU A 59 26.02 -1.73 20.71
CA LEU A 59 25.35 -1.38 19.46
C LEU A 59 25.47 0.12 19.21
N THR A 60 25.79 0.49 17.96
CA THR A 60 25.54 1.82 17.43
C THR A 60 24.44 1.70 16.40
N ALA A 61 23.32 2.36 16.64
CA ALA A 61 22.12 2.22 15.82
C ALA A 61 21.45 3.57 15.53
N GLU A 62 20.75 3.63 14.42
CA GLU A 62 19.81 4.72 14.07
C GLU A 62 18.40 4.32 14.50
N VAL A 63 17.71 5.19 15.21
CA VAL A 63 16.31 5.02 15.60
C VAL A 63 15.43 5.25 14.35
N GLU A 64 14.79 4.20 13.84
CA GLU A 64 13.93 4.31 12.65
C GLU A 64 12.51 4.77 12.99
N SER A 65 11.94 4.23 14.06
CA SER A 65 10.60 4.58 14.55
C SER A 65 10.55 4.46 16.05
N VAL A 66 9.66 5.23 16.65
CA VAL A 66 9.39 5.24 18.09
C VAL A 66 7.89 5.09 18.27
N SER A 67 7.49 4.31 19.25
CA SER A 67 6.11 4.14 19.73
C SER A 67 6.07 4.22 21.25
N ASP A 68 4.88 4.54 21.78
CA ASP A 68 4.69 4.59 23.22
C ASP A 68 4.92 3.21 23.84
N SER A 69 5.74 3.14 24.87
CA SER A 69 5.98 1.90 25.62
C SER A 69 4.94 1.72 26.72
N PHE A 70 4.74 0.49 27.14
CA PHE A 70 3.95 0.17 28.32
C PHE A 70 4.61 0.70 29.62
N TYR A 71 5.92 0.91 29.61
CA TYR A 71 6.69 1.34 30.79
C TYR A 71 6.80 2.87 30.82
N PRO A 72 6.45 3.55 31.93
CA PRO A 72 6.58 5.00 32.07
C PRO A 72 8.05 5.45 31.92
N GLY A 73 8.31 6.43 31.08
CA GLY A 73 9.65 6.98 30.83
C GLY A 73 10.51 6.17 29.86
N ALA A 74 9.95 5.13 29.26
CA ALA A 74 10.58 4.36 28.18
C ALA A 74 9.78 4.48 26.89
N VAL A 75 10.40 4.17 25.77
CA VAL A 75 9.79 4.12 24.45
C VAL A 75 10.14 2.80 23.76
N ASP A 76 9.21 2.28 23.01
CA ASP A 76 9.47 1.15 22.13
C ASP A 76 10.03 1.69 20.81
N ALA A 77 11.16 1.19 20.39
CA ALA A 77 11.83 1.70 19.20
C ALA A 77 12.32 0.60 18.27
N VAL A 78 12.18 0.83 16.98
CA VAL A 78 12.86 0.02 15.97
C VAL A 78 14.19 0.68 15.66
N LEU A 79 15.27 -0.07 15.90
CA LEU A 79 16.63 0.38 15.72
C LEU A 79 17.25 -0.29 14.49
N ARG A 80 17.85 0.50 13.63
CA ARG A 80 18.73 0.00 12.58
C ARG A 80 20.14 -0.03 13.09
N VAL A 81 20.67 -1.20 13.33
CA VAL A 81 22.04 -1.40 13.76
C VAL A 81 23.01 -1.03 12.64
N GLU A 82 23.92 -0.11 12.90
CA GLU A 82 24.99 0.31 11.98
C GLU A 82 26.32 -0.36 12.32
N LYS A 83 26.60 -0.54 13.63
CA LYS A 83 27.84 -1.15 14.12
C LYS A 83 27.56 -2.00 15.36
N ILE A 84 28.31 -3.10 15.47
CA ILE A 84 28.37 -3.97 16.66
C ILE A 84 29.82 -4.09 17.08
N ASN A 85 30.16 -3.67 18.29
CA ASN A 85 31.53 -3.65 18.80
C ASN A 85 32.52 -2.98 17.81
N GLY A 86 32.08 -1.92 17.12
CA GLY A 86 32.86 -1.21 16.10
C GLY A 86 32.82 -1.78 14.69
N ALA A 87 32.42 -3.04 14.49
CA ALA A 87 32.28 -3.66 13.18
C ALA A 87 30.98 -3.23 12.48
N LYS A 88 31.06 -2.86 11.20
CA LYS A 88 29.88 -2.47 10.39
C LYS A 88 28.95 -3.66 10.17
N THR A 89 27.67 -3.45 10.42
CA THR A 89 26.60 -4.42 10.16
C THR A 89 25.33 -3.68 9.77
N SER A 90 24.31 -4.40 9.25
CA SER A 90 23.05 -3.76 8.89
C SER A 90 21.90 -4.75 9.02
N PHE A 91 21.17 -4.63 10.11
CA PHE A 91 19.87 -5.29 10.33
C PHE A 91 19.05 -4.47 11.34
N ARG A 92 17.79 -4.82 11.51
CA ARG A 92 16.86 -4.14 12.41
C ARG A 92 16.64 -4.96 13.64
N VAL A 93 16.54 -4.28 14.78
CA VAL A 93 16.15 -4.85 16.06
C VAL A 93 15.03 -4.00 16.66
N GLU A 94 14.15 -4.60 17.40
CA GLU A 94 13.14 -3.92 18.20
C GLU A 94 13.61 -3.87 19.66
N CYS A 95 13.45 -2.72 20.28
CA CYS A 95 13.76 -2.50 21.69
C CYS A 95 12.53 -1.94 22.38
N GLU A 96 11.99 -2.66 23.37
CA GLU A 96 10.75 -2.31 24.09
C GLU A 96 10.96 -1.33 25.26
N THR A 97 12.19 -1.11 25.70
CA THR A 97 12.50 -0.32 26.91
C THR A 97 13.65 0.65 26.69
N LEU A 98 13.60 1.40 25.58
CA LEU A 98 14.62 2.39 25.31
C LEU A 98 14.33 3.68 26.09
N PRO A 99 15.34 4.35 26.68
CA PRO A 99 15.16 5.72 27.19
C PRO A 99 14.61 6.67 26.13
N GLU A 100 13.88 7.72 26.55
CA GLU A 100 13.28 8.67 25.64
C GLU A 100 14.25 9.10 24.54
N CYS A 101 13.87 8.83 23.30
CA CYS A 101 14.61 9.19 22.12
C CYS A 101 13.66 9.52 20.97
N GLU A 102 14.17 10.22 19.96
CA GLU A 102 13.41 10.60 18.78
C GLU A 102 13.85 9.79 17.56
N ALA A 103 12.90 9.53 16.66
CA ALA A 103 13.21 8.90 15.39
C ALA A 103 14.19 9.78 14.56
N GLY A 104 15.19 9.15 13.97
CA GLY A 104 16.28 9.80 13.26
C GLY A 104 17.49 10.15 14.13
N GLN A 105 17.47 9.86 15.42
CA GLN A 105 18.65 9.97 16.28
C GLN A 105 19.55 8.74 16.16
N ARG A 106 20.85 8.94 16.40
CA ARG A 106 21.80 7.85 16.61
C ARG A 106 21.98 7.60 18.08
N VAL A 107 21.93 6.35 18.45
CA VAL A 107 22.10 5.89 19.82
C VAL A 107 23.23 4.87 19.88
N GLN A 108 23.95 4.87 20.97
CA GLN A 108 24.93 3.86 21.31
C GLN A 108 24.64 3.35 22.72
N GLY A 109 24.67 2.03 22.90
CA GLY A 109 24.43 1.44 24.19
C GLY A 109 24.83 -0.03 24.22
N ARG A 110 24.80 -0.60 25.41
CA ARG A 110 24.95 -2.04 25.62
C ARG A 110 23.58 -2.70 25.59
N PHE A 111 23.45 -3.72 24.78
CA PHE A 111 22.21 -4.47 24.60
C PHE A 111 22.50 -5.96 24.59
N VAL A 112 21.57 -6.72 25.11
CA VAL A 112 21.50 -8.18 24.94
C VAL A 112 20.49 -8.45 23.82
N LEU A 113 20.93 -9.21 22.82
CA LEU A 113 20.08 -9.55 21.69
C LEU A 113 19.43 -10.91 21.90
N SER A 114 18.12 -10.96 21.77
CA SER A 114 17.30 -12.17 21.92
C SER A 114 16.53 -12.51 20.63
N VAL A 115 16.15 -13.77 20.48
CA VAL A 115 15.37 -14.23 19.33
C VAL A 115 13.88 -14.01 19.64
N PRO A 116 13.10 -13.43 18.73
CA PRO A 116 11.66 -13.27 18.92
C PRO A 116 10.96 -14.60 19.24
N ALA A 117 9.91 -14.55 20.04
CA ALA A 117 9.07 -15.71 20.35
C ALA A 117 8.48 -16.31 19.06
N GLN A 118 8.26 -17.61 19.03
CA GLN A 118 7.83 -18.32 17.82
C GLN A 118 6.51 -17.77 17.24
N GLN A 119 5.62 -17.31 18.10
CA GLN A 119 4.30 -16.77 17.70
C GLN A 119 4.42 -15.41 17.00
N SER A 120 5.31 -14.51 17.43
CA SER A 120 5.50 -13.16 16.87
C SER A 120 6.55 -13.12 15.75
N ARG A 121 7.34 -14.18 15.61
CA ARG A 121 8.52 -14.24 14.73
C ARG A 121 8.23 -13.89 13.28
N VAL A 122 7.15 -14.44 12.71
CA VAL A 122 6.80 -14.19 11.30
C VAL A 122 6.41 -12.72 11.08
N GLY A 123 5.66 -12.14 12.03
CA GLY A 123 5.29 -10.72 11.98
C GLY A 123 6.51 -9.81 12.03
N LEU A 124 7.41 -10.02 13.00
CA LEU A 124 8.62 -9.22 13.14
C LEU A 124 9.56 -9.35 11.92
N TYR A 125 9.73 -10.57 11.41
CA TYR A 125 10.54 -10.80 10.20
C TYR A 125 9.91 -10.16 8.96
N SER A 126 8.58 -10.05 8.87
CA SER A 126 7.91 -9.34 7.77
C SER A 126 8.17 -7.83 7.83
N ASP A 127 8.29 -7.26 9.02
CA ASP A 127 8.68 -5.86 9.25
C ASP A 127 10.20 -5.65 9.11
N GLY A 128 10.94 -6.74 8.88
CA GLY A 128 12.39 -6.74 8.72
C GLY A 128 13.16 -6.68 10.03
N ILE A 129 12.50 -6.89 11.16
CA ILE A 129 13.09 -6.97 12.50
C ILE A 129 13.64 -8.39 12.69
N VAL A 130 14.93 -8.49 12.96
CA VAL A 130 15.63 -9.79 13.01
C VAL A 130 15.74 -10.32 14.44
N LEU A 131 16.04 -9.45 15.39
CA LEU A 131 16.24 -9.75 16.81
C LEU A 131 15.53 -8.71 17.66
N LEU A 132 15.24 -9.06 18.90
CA LEU A 132 14.85 -8.15 19.96
C LEU A 132 16.10 -7.67 20.69
N ALA A 133 16.11 -6.43 21.15
CA ALA A 133 17.20 -5.84 21.91
C ALA A 133 16.68 -5.41 23.29
N GLU A 134 17.33 -5.86 24.33
CA GLU A 134 17.05 -5.43 25.70
C GLU A 134 18.27 -4.68 26.22
N PRO A 135 18.10 -3.49 26.85
CA PRO A 135 19.21 -2.79 27.49
C PRO A 135 19.87 -3.67 28.55
N ASP A 136 21.21 -3.64 28.63
CA ASP A 136 21.97 -4.38 29.64
C ASP A 136 21.73 -3.73 31.01
N GLU A 137 21.04 -4.43 31.92
CA GLU A 137 20.71 -3.95 33.27
C GLU A 137 21.95 -3.78 34.17
N GLU A 138 22.99 -4.59 33.95
CA GLU A 138 24.20 -4.52 34.78
C GLU A 138 25.05 -3.29 34.49
N LYS A 139 25.06 -2.79 33.24
CA LYS A 139 25.85 -1.62 32.81
C LYS A 139 25.09 -0.82 31.76
N PRO A 140 24.10 -0.02 32.16
CA PRO A 140 23.37 0.81 31.23
C PRO A 140 24.29 1.95 30.72
N ASP A 141 25.01 1.72 29.62
CA ASP A 141 25.83 2.72 28.94
C ASP A 141 25.06 3.19 27.70
N PHE A 142 24.05 4.02 27.92
CA PHE A 142 23.24 4.58 26.83
C PHE A 142 23.68 6.01 26.53
N LYS A 143 24.08 6.26 25.28
CA LYS A 143 24.52 7.57 24.79
C LYS A 143 23.76 7.95 23.54
N GLN A 144 23.20 9.12 23.53
CA GLN A 144 22.66 9.74 22.33
C GLN A 144 23.79 10.45 21.57
N LEU A 145 24.09 9.95 20.36
CA LEU A 145 25.17 10.50 19.52
C LEU A 145 24.74 11.66 18.62
N GLY A 146 23.49 12.10 18.77
CA GLY A 146 22.92 13.19 17.97
C GLY A 146 22.13 12.72 16.75
N GLN A 147 21.86 13.65 15.83
CA GLN A 147 20.99 13.40 14.68
C GLN A 147 21.72 12.66 13.55
N SER A 148 21.07 11.64 12.98
CA SER A 148 21.57 10.96 11.80
C SER A 148 21.47 11.82 10.54
N SER A 149 22.50 11.71 9.67
CA SER A 149 22.51 12.36 8.35
C SER A 149 21.96 11.46 7.23
N SER A 150 21.42 10.30 7.55
CA SER A 150 20.88 9.34 6.58
C SER A 150 19.74 9.96 5.77
N PHE A 151 19.51 9.46 4.56
CA PHE A 151 18.38 9.89 3.72
C PHE A 151 17.06 9.67 4.46
N ARG A 152 16.91 8.55 5.15
CA ARG A 152 15.72 8.20 5.92
C ARG A 152 15.48 9.18 7.07
N ALA A 153 16.50 9.52 7.86
CA ALA A 153 16.39 10.50 8.92
C ALA A 153 16.04 11.90 8.40
N ARG A 154 16.60 12.31 7.25
CA ARG A 154 16.26 13.60 6.62
C ARG A 154 14.82 13.65 6.16
N THR A 155 14.31 12.58 5.52
CA THR A 155 12.93 12.52 5.05
C THR A 155 11.95 12.40 6.22
N HIS A 156 12.30 11.68 7.29
CA HIS A 156 11.50 11.63 8.51
C HIS A 156 11.38 13.01 9.19
N ARG A 157 12.49 13.77 9.30
CA ARG A 157 12.41 15.16 9.79
C ARG A 157 11.55 16.06 8.92
N LEU A 158 11.60 15.87 7.59
CA LEU A 158 10.70 16.58 6.68
C LEU A 158 9.24 16.19 6.93
N GLN A 159 8.95 14.90 7.11
CA GLN A 159 7.62 14.41 7.48
C GLN A 159 7.11 15.06 8.76
N GLN A 160 7.92 15.09 9.81
CA GLN A 160 7.55 15.71 11.08
C GLN A 160 7.26 17.23 10.94
N ARG A 161 8.10 17.96 10.17
CA ARG A 161 7.87 19.39 9.90
C ARG A 161 6.57 19.63 9.12
N LEU A 162 6.29 18.82 8.11
CA LEU A 162 5.06 18.90 7.33
C LEU A 162 3.84 18.55 8.20
N SER A 163 3.94 17.50 9.02
CA SER A 163 2.90 17.11 9.98
C SER A 163 2.62 18.20 11.01
N ALA A 164 3.64 18.79 11.60
CA ALA A 164 3.50 19.91 12.51
C ALA A 164 2.85 21.14 11.85
N ALA A 165 3.24 21.44 10.59
CA ALA A 165 2.63 22.51 9.81
C ALA A 165 1.13 22.27 9.56
N LEU A 166 0.74 21.04 9.23
CA LEU A 166 -0.67 20.65 9.05
C LEU A 166 -1.49 20.86 10.33
N ARG A 167 -0.94 20.47 11.48
CA ARG A 167 -1.66 20.53 12.77
C ARG A 167 -1.70 21.90 13.42
N ARG A 168 -0.86 22.84 12.99
CA ARG A 168 -0.63 24.12 13.66
C ARG A 168 -1.89 24.98 13.88
N ARG A 169 -2.88 24.87 12.99
CA ARG A 169 -4.15 25.65 13.03
C ARG A 169 -5.39 24.76 12.97
N MET A 170 -5.24 23.47 13.20
CA MET A 170 -6.35 22.51 13.20
C MET A 170 -6.53 21.92 14.58
N ASP A 171 -7.75 21.47 14.88
CA ASP A 171 -7.99 20.64 16.05
C ASP A 171 -7.11 19.38 15.97
N GLY A 172 -6.54 18.96 17.11
CA GLY A 172 -5.59 17.86 17.17
C GLY A 172 -6.09 16.55 16.54
N LYS A 173 -7.40 16.29 16.62
CA LYS A 173 -8.03 15.10 16.02
C LYS A 173 -8.04 15.19 14.50
N THR A 174 -8.58 16.26 13.95
CA THR A 174 -8.71 16.49 12.50
C THR A 174 -7.34 16.65 11.84
N GLY A 175 -6.44 17.38 12.48
CA GLY A 175 -5.06 17.55 12.02
C GLY A 175 -4.28 16.23 11.99
N GLY A 176 -4.52 15.33 12.96
CA GLY A 176 -3.91 14.00 12.99
C GLY A 176 -4.37 13.10 11.82
N VAL A 177 -5.66 13.13 11.48
CA VAL A 177 -6.20 12.39 10.34
C VAL A 177 -5.61 12.92 9.03
N LEU A 178 -5.56 14.23 8.85
CA LEU A 178 -5.01 14.83 7.64
C LEU A 178 -3.50 14.55 7.50
N ALA A 179 -2.74 14.58 8.59
CA ALA A 179 -1.32 14.23 8.60
C ALA A 179 -1.09 12.76 8.24
N ALA A 180 -1.92 11.85 8.78
CA ALA A 180 -1.87 10.43 8.42
C ALA A 180 -2.12 10.18 6.93
N MET A 181 -3.10 10.88 6.34
CA MET A 181 -3.49 10.74 4.93
C MET A 181 -2.47 11.37 3.96
N THR A 182 -1.89 12.54 4.30
CA THR A 182 -1.06 13.31 3.37
C THR A 182 0.42 12.96 3.44
N VAL A 183 0.96 12.88 4.66
CA VAL A 183 2.38 12.64 4.90
C VAL A 183 2.69 11.30 5.59
N GLY A 184 1.66 10.51 5.91
CA GLY A 184 1.82 9.20 6.52
C GLY A 184 2.14 9.21 8.02
N ASP A 185 2.07 10.37 8.67
CA ASP A 185 2.30 10.48 10.11
C ASP A 185 1.05 10.10 10.90
N ARG A 186 1.11 8.98 11.60
CA ARG A 186 0.01 8.40 12.40
C ARG A 186 0.18 8.58 13.89
N THR A 187 1.24 9.21 14.35
CA THR A 187 1.56 9.39 15.78
C THR A 187 0.47 10.15 16.52
N HIS A 188 -0.19 11.07 15.83
CA HIS A 188 -1.24 11.93 16.39
C HIS A 188 -2.68 11.47 16.05
N LEU A 189 -2.83 10.26 15.54
CA LEU A 189 -4.13 9.70 15.19
C LEU A 189 -4.81 9.09 16.42
N SER A 190 -5.93 9.65 16.83
CA SER A 190 -6.71 9.15 17.97
C SER A 190 -7.10 7.67 17.78
N PRO A 191 -6.90 6.81 18.81
CA PRO A 191 -7.33 5.40 18.75
C PRO A 191 -8.82 5.23 18.42
N ALA A 192 -9.68 6.11 18.95
CA ALA A 192 -11.11 6.09 18.69
C ALA A 192 -11.43 6.36 17.20
N LEU A 193 -10.77 7.36 16.59
CA LEU A 193 -10.94 7.63 15.15
C LEU A 193 -10.38 6.48 14.31
N ARG A 194 -9.22 5.92 14.68
CA ARG A 194 -8.66 4.75 13.99
C ARG A 194 -9.65 3.59 14.00
N SER A 195 -10.30 3.33 15.12
CA SER A 195 -11.35 2.31 15.24
C SER A 195 -12.58 2.64 14.38
N ALA A 196 -13.06 3.89 14.40
CA ALA A 196 -14.19 4.34 13.60
C ALA A 196 -13.92 4.16 12.08
N TYR A 197 -12.75 4.55 11.60
CA TYR A 197 -12.36 4.34 10.20
C TYR A 197 -12.26 2.86 9.82
N ARG A 198 -11.80 1.99 10.73
CA ARG A 198 -11.82 0.54 10.52
C ARG A 198 -13.25 0.01 10.42
N GLY A 199 -14.12 0.39 11.35
CA GLY A 199 -15.52 0.02 11.35
C GLY A 199 -16.28 0.49 10.11
N ALA A 200 -15.96 1.67 9.60
CA ALA A 200 -16.50 2.18 8.34
C ALA A 200 -15.91 1.52 7.07
N GLY A 201 -14.89 0.65 7.20
CA GLY A 201 -14.19 0.06 6.06
C GLY A 201 -13.23 1.04 5.35
N LEU A 202 -12.92 2.18 5.98
CA LEU A 202 -12.09 3.25 5.45
C LEU A 202 -10.65 3.22 6.00
N ALA A 203 -10.21 2.13 6.64
CA ALA A 203 -8.85 2.03 7.17
C ALA A 203 -7.76 2.31 6.11
N HIS A 204 -8.02 1.96 4.86
CA HIS A 204 -7.12 2.19 3.72
C HIS A 204 -6.96 3.68 3.37
N VAL A 205 -7.85 4.56 3.81
CA VAL A 205 -7.78 6.01 3.59
C VAL A 205 -6.80 6.66 4.57
N LEU A 206 -6.69 6.14 5.81
CA LEU A 206 -5.72 6.60 6.82
C LEU A 206 -4.27 6.21 6.51
N VAL A 207 -4.08 5.35 5.54
CA VAL A 207 -2.77 4.92 5.08
C VAL A 207 -2.49 5.57 3.74
N VAL A 208 -1.31 6.17 3.57
CA VAL A 208 -0.92 6.65 2.25
C VAL A 208 -0.90 5.46 1.29
N SER A 209 -1.82 5.48 0.35
CA SER A 209 -2.08 4.38 -0.59
C SER A 209 -1.54 4.68 -1.99
N GLY A 210 -1.57 3.67 -2.85
CA GLY A 210 -1.26 3.83 -4.26
C GLY A 210 -2.12 4.87 -4.97
N MET A 211 -3.36 5.05 -4.53
CA MET A 211 -4.25 6.10 -5.04
C MET A 211 -3.72 7.50 -4.72
N HIS A 212 -3.23 7.72 -3.49
CA HIS A 212 -2.62 8.98 -3.08
C HIS A 212 -1.39 9.33 -3.93
N VAL A 213 -0.50 8.37 -4.15
CA VAL A 213 0.66 8.54 -5.04
C VAL A 213 0.22 8.84 -6.47
N SER A 214 -0.79 8.15 -6.98
CA SER A 214 -1.33 8.35 -8.33
C SER A 214 -1.97 9.73 -8.50
N ILE A 215 -2.71 10.23 -7.50
CA ILE A 215 -3.30 11.57 -7.49
C ILE A 215 -2.17 12.61 -7.51
N LEU A 216 -1.21 12.53 -6.62
CA LEU A 216 -0.12 13.50 -6.53
C LEU A 216 0.75 13.49 -7.80
N CYS A 217 1.14 12.32 -8.30
CA CYS A 217 1.91 12.22 -9.54
C CYS A 217 1.09 12.54 -10.79
N GLY A 218 -0.24 12.35 -10.76
CA GLY A 218 -1.15 12.62 -11.85
C GLY A 218 -1.55 14.09 -11.95
N GLU A 219 -2.02 14.68 -10.86
CA GLU A 219 -2.57 16.05 -10.86
C GLU A 219 -1.48 17.12 -11.00
N VAL A 220 -0.33 16.96 -10.35
CA VAL A 220 0.81 17.88 -10.52
C VAL A 220 1.17 18.05 -12.01
N PHE A 221 0.95 16.99 -12.83
CA PHE A 221 1.26 17.00 -14.26
C PHE A 221 0.05 17.16 -15.18
N ARG A 222 -1.21 17.10 -14.67
CA ARG A 222 -2.42 17.38 -15.46
C ARG A 222 -2.57 18.86 -15.81
N LEU A 223 -2.11 19.76 -14.97
CA LEU A 223 -2.12 21.20 -15.20
C LEU A 223 -1.40 21.57 -16.51
N ASP A 224 -0.44 20.75 -16.93
CA ASP A 224 0.35 20.94 -18.14
C ASP A 224 -0.26 20.24 -19.39
N ALA A 225 -1.13 19.25 -19.19
CA ALA A 225 -1.77 18.51 -20.29
C ALA A 225 -2.81 19.35 -21.09
N ARG A 226 -3.26 20.49 -20.56
CA ARG A 226 -4.13 21.43 -21.28
C ARG A 226 -3.41 22.19 -22.41
N ARG A 227 -2.08 22.20 -22.42
CA ARG A 227 -1.26 22.68 -23.55
C ARG A 227 -1.11 21.57 -24.58
N LYS A 228 -2.12 21.44 -25.42
CA LYS A 228 -2.31 20.38 -26.41
C LYS A 228 -1.30 20.34 -27.58
N LYS A 229 -0.20 21.08 -27.57
CA LYS A 229 0.51 21.37 -28.83
C LYS A 229 1.94 20.86 -28.98
N GLU A 230 2.55 20.23 -27.98
CA GLU A 230 3.94 19.73 -28.17
C GLU A 230 4.13 18.33 -27.59
N ARG A 231 3.92 17.31 -28.43
CA ARG A 231 4.35 15.94 -28.14
C ARG A 231 5.85 15.76 -28.43
N CYS A 232 6.69 16.61 -27.82
CA CYS A 232 8.11 16.39 -27.90
C CYS A 232 8.48 15.22 -26.95
N TYR A 233 9.13 14.21 -27.48
CA TYR A 233 9.61 13.05 -26.68
C TYR A 233 10.50 13.46 -25.51
N ALA A 234 11.29 14.53 -25.69
CA ALA A 234 12.10 15.08 -24.61
C ALA A 234 11.24 15.55 -23.41
N ALA A 235 10.13 16.22 -23.67
CA ALA A 235 9.20 16.65 -22.62
C ALA A 235 8.55 15.45 -21.91
N LEU A 236 8.20 14.39 -22.63
CA LEU A 236 7.67 13.15 -22.03
C LEU A 236 8.69 12.47 -21.12
N ARG A 237 9.94 12.36 -21.57
CA ARG A 237 11.05 11.80 -20.77
C ARG A 237 11.34 12.65 -19.52
N LEU A 238 11.38 13.97 -19.66
CA LEU A 238 11.57 14.88 -18.53
C LEU A 238 10.44 14.71 -17.49
N ARG A 239 9.19 14.64 -17.94
CA ARG A 239 8.04 14.37 -17.05
C ARG A 239 8.14 13.01 -16.36
N ALA A 240 8.60 11.99 -17.06
CA ALA A 240 8.80 10.66 -16.48
C ALA A 240 9.86 10.70 -15.35
N VAL A 241 10.97 11.42 -15.55
CA VAL A 241 11.99 11.62 -14.52
C VAL A 241 11.42 12.37 -13.32
N TRP A 242 10.70 13.48 -13.54
CA TRP A 242 10.09 14.24 -12.43
C TRP A 242 9.09 13.41 -11.64
N LYS A 243 8.25 12.62 -12.31
CA LYS A 243 7.33 11.68 -11.64
C LYS A 243 8.08 10.65 -10.79
N ALA A 244 9.17 10.11 -11.33
CA ALA A 244 10.00 9.14 -10.61
C ALA A 244 10.65 9.76 -9.37
N LEU A 245 11.15 10.98 -9.47
CA LEU A 245 11.74 11.72 -8.34
C LEU A 245 10.67 12.07 -7.28
N LEU A 246 9.49 12.52 -7.72
CA LEU A 246 8.37 12.79 -6.80
C LEU A 246 7.93 11.52 -6.08
N ALA A 247 7.84 10.39 -6.77
CA ALA A 247 7.52 9.11 -6.15
C ALA A 247 8.59 8.70 -5.11
N LEU A 248 9.88 8.93 -5.41
CA LEU A 248 10.97 8.67 -4.45
C LEU A 248 10.86 9.56 -3.20
N LEU A 249 10.56 10.84 -3.38
CA LEU A 249 10.36 11.78 -2.27
C LEU A 249 9.16 11.33 -1.41
N LEU A 250 8.05 10.94 -2.04
CA LEU A 250 6.87 10.44 -1.32
C LEU A 250 7.18 9.18 -0.53
N VAL A 251 7.91 8.22 -1.09
CA VAL A 251 8.38 7.01 -0.37
C VAL A 251 9.17 7.41 0.88
N GLY A 252 10.11 8.35 0.75
CA GLY A 252 10.91 8.83 1.88
C GLY A 252 10.05 9.49 2.95
N VAL A 253 9.17 10.42 2.57
CA VAL A 253 8.32 11.18 3.50
C VAL A 253 7.30 10.27 4.21
N THR A 254 6.75 9.26 3.52
CA THR A 254 5.72 8.37 4.09
C THR A 254 6.28 7.18 4.88
N GLY A 255 7.59 7.08 5.05
CA GLY A 255 8.23 6.07 5.89
C GLY A 255 8.38 4.69 5.24
N PHE A 256 8.49 4.61 3.91
CA PHE A 256 8.74 3.35 3.18
C PHE A 256 7.66 2.27 3.36
N THR A 257 6.41 2.66 3.54
CA THR A 257 5.31 1.70 3.69
C THR A 257 5.14 0.82 2.44
N PRO A 258 4.79 -0.48 2.57
CA PRO A 258 4.67 -1.41 1.43
C PRO A 258 3.73 -0.91 0.34
N SER A 259 2.62 -0.28 0.71
CA SER A 259 1.64 0.27 -0.25
C SER A 259 2.23 1.40 -1.11
N VAL A 260 3.02 2.30 -0.50
CA VAL A 260 3.66 3.41 -1.21
C VAL A 260 4.83 2.90 -2.06
N LEU A 261 5.62 1.95 -1.56
CA LEU A 261 6.70 1.31 -2.32
C LEU A 261 6.17 0.66 -3.60
N ARG A 262 5.07 -0.10 -3.50
CA ARG A 262 4.42 -0.70 -4.67
C ARG A 262 3.94 0.35 -5.67
N ALA A 263 3.32 1.42 -5.20
CA ALA A 263 2.83 2.49 -6.07
C ALA A 263 3.98 3.26 -6.73
N ALA A 264 5.06 3.53 -6.00
CA ALA A 264 6.27 4.14 -6.54
C ALA A 264 6.92 3.23 -7.59
N ALA A 265 7.00 1.92 -7.35
CA ALA A 265 7.49 0.96 -8.32
C ALA A 265 6.65 0.99 -9.62
N ALA A 266 5.32 1.08 -9.52
CA ALA A 266 4.46 1.24 -10.69
C ALA A 266 4.77 2.54 -11.47
N VAL A 267 5.01 3.65 -10.77
CA VAL A 267 5.44 4.91 -11.39
C VAL A 267 6.80 4.77 -12.07
N TRP A 268 7.77 4.09 -11.42
CA TRP A 268 9.11 3.86 -11.98
C TRP A 268 9.07 2.95 -13.20
N VAL A 269 8.29 1.87 -13.16
CA VAL A 269 8.09 0.98 -14.34
C VAL A 269 7.42 1.75 -15.48
N SER A 270 6.43 2.59 -15.19
CA SER A 270 5.80 3.45 -16.19
C SER A 270 6.79 4.47 -16.77
N ALA A 271 7.63 5.07 -15.93
CA ALA A 271 8.68 5.99 -16.38
C ALA A 271 9.70 5.28 -17.28
N LEU A 272 10.12 4.07 -16.89
CA LEU A 272 11.02 3.24 -17.70
C LEU A 272 10.37 2.85 -19.04
N GLY A 273 9.05 2.54 -19.04
CA GLY A 273 8.28 2.27 -20.26
C GLY A 273 8.33 3.42 -21.27
N VAL A 274 8.29 4.69 -20.80
CA VAL A 274 8.45 5.87 -21.66
C VAL A 274 9.85 5.91 -22.31
N TRP A 275 10.91 5.49 -21.59
CA TRP A 275 12.27 5.43 -22.11
C TRP A 275 12.48 4.28 -23.09
N LEU A 276 11.83 3.14 -22.86
CA LEU A 276 11.94 1.92 -23.67
C LEU A 276 10.89 1.84 -24.78
N TYR A 277 10.06 2.88 -24.95
CA TYR A 277 8.93 2.88 -25.91
C TYR A 277 7.95 1.71 -25.70
N ALA A 278 7.87 1.18 -24.50
CA ALA A 278 6.97 0.09 -24.13
C ALA A 278 5.74 0.62 -23.37
N PRO A 279 4.52 0.19 -23.70
CA PRO A 279 3.33 0.60 -22.95
C PRO A 279 3.40 0.01 -21.53
N PRO A 280 3.15 0.82 -20.48
CA PRO A 280 3.12 0.31 -19.12
C PRO A 280 1.90 -0.61 -18.92
N ASP A 281 2.15 -1.81 -18.35
CA ASP A 281 1.11 -2.73 -17.94
C ASP A 281 1.04 -2.84 -16.41
N THR A 282 -0.20 -2.84 -15.87
CA THR A 282 -0.42 -2.85 -14.42
C THR A 282 0.09 -4.13 -13.76
N LEU A 283 -0.11 -5.29 -14.43
CA LEU A 283 0.32 -6.57 -13.88
C LEU A 283 1.84 -6.72 -13.90
N THR A 284 2.49 -6.27 -14.97
CA THR A 284 3.95 -6.22 -15.06
C THR A 284 4.53 -5.30 -13.98
N SER A 285 3.94 -4.12 -13.78
CA SER A 285 4.35 -3.19 -12.73
C SER A 285 4.18 -3.80 -11.34
N LEU A 286 3.09 -4.52 -11.10
CA LEU A 286 2.82 -5.23 -9.85
C LEU A 286 3.86 -6.34 -9.61
N ALA A 287 4.18 -7.13 -10.62
CA ALA A 287 5.18 -8.20 -10.54
C ALA A 287 6.58 -7.64 -10.23
N VAL A 288 7.01 -6.59 -10.92
CA VAL A 288 8.29 -5.92 -10.65
C VAL A 288 8.34 -5.36 -9.23
N ALA A 289 7.25 -4.73 -8.76
CA ALA A 289 7.16 -4.25 -7.39
C ALA A 289 7.28 -5.40 -6.38
N GLY A 290 6.60 -6.53 -6.62
CA GLY A 290 6.68 -7.72 -5.77
C GLY A 290 8.11 -8.26 -5.67
N ILE A 291 8.78 -8.44 -6.81
CA ILE A 291 10.18 -8.90 -6.85
C ILE A 291 11.10 -7.93 -6.10
N ALA A 292 10.97 -6.63 -6.34
CA ALA A 292 11.80 -5.61 -5.69
C ALA A 292 11.59 -5.58 -4.16
N MET A 293 10.36 -5.73 -3.69
CA MET A 293 10.04 -5.71 -2.26
C MET A 293 10.52 -6.98 -1.54
N THR A 294 10.49 -8.13 -2.23
CA THR A 294 10.92 -9.42 -1.67
C THR A 294 12.41 -9.70 -1.79
N ALA A 295 13.13 -8.91 -2.63
CA ALA A 295 14.57 -9.08 -2.83
C ALA A 295 15.40 -8.89 -1.55
N GLY A 296 14.94 -8.05 -0.61
CA GLY A 296 15.61 -7.81 0.68
C GLY A 296 15.31 -8.84 1.76
N SER A 297 14.09 -9.38 1.76
CA SER A 297 13.61 -10.40 2.70
C SER A 297 12.39 -11.11 2.12
N SER A 298 12.43 -12.43 2.04
CA SER A 298 11.30 -13.24 1.59
C SER A 298 10.09 -13.14 2.52
N TYR A 299 10.29 -12.80 3.79
CA TYR A 299 9.21 -12.60 4.76
C TYR A 299 8.36 -11.36 4.47
N ALA A 300 8.82 -10.43 3.61
CA ALA A 300 8.02 -9.27 3.19
C ALA A 300 6.67 -9.66 2.56
N VAL A 301 6.55 -10.88 2.01
CA VAL A 301 5.27 -11.42 1.51
C VAL A 301 4.25 -11.62 2.63
N CYS A 302 4.72 -11.89 3.85
CA CYS A 302 3.87 -12.12 5.03
C CYS A 302 3.40 -10.82 5.70
N ASP A 303 3.89 -9.65 5.24
CA ASP A 303 3.41 -8.35 5.70
C ASP A 303 1.96 -8.12 5.27
N ILE A 304 1.10 -7.75 6.22
CA ILE A 304 -0.33 -7.52 5.99
C ILE A 304 -0.55 -6.40 4.96
N GLY A 305 0.28 -5.35 5.01
CA GLY A 305 0.23 -4.24 4.06
C GLY A 305 0.59 -4.67 2.64
N PHE A 306 1.55 -5.59 2.49
CA PHE A 306 1.89 -6.21 1.21
C PHE A 306 0.70 -7.03 0.69
N GLU A 307 0.20 -7.99 1.48
CA GLU A 307 -0.89 -8.87 1.09
C GLU A 307 -2.15 -8.08 0.68
N LEU A 308 -2.60 -7.15 1.51
CA LEU A 308 -3.78 -6.32 1.23
C LEU A 308 -3.58 -5.42 0.00
N SER A 309 -2.38 -4.87 -0.16
CA SER A 309 -2.08 -3.97 -1.27
C SER A 309 -2.07 -4.71 -2.62
N PHE A 310 -1.50 -5.92 -2.67
CA PHE A 310 -1.48 -6.74 -3.89
C PHE A 310 -2.87 -7.30 -4.20
N ALA A 311 -3.60 -7.80 -3.19
CA ALA A 311 -4.97 -8.26 -3.36
C ALA A 311 -5.89 -7.14 -3.87
N ALA A 312 -5.79 -5.93 -3.31
CA ALA A 312 -6.57 -4.78 -3.74
C ALA A 312 -6.32 -4.42 -5.22
N VAL A 313 -5.05 -4.42 -5.67
CA VAL A 313 -4.74 -4.13 -7.09
C VAL A 313 -5.29 -5.20 -8.01
N LEU A 314 -5.14 -6.47 -7.68
CA LEU A 314 -5.72 -7.57 -8.46
C LEU A 314 -7.25 -7.41 -8.55
N GLY A 315 -7.90 -7.07 -7.42
CA GLY A 315 -9.33 -6.77 -7.39
C GLY A 315 -9.73 -5.59 -8.26
N THR A 316 -8.97 -4.48 -8.22
CA THR A 316 -9.25 -3.30 -9.07
C THR A 316 -9.06 -3.59 -10.57
N VAL A 317 -8.05 -4.36 -10.95
CA VAL A 317 -7.83 -4.82 -12.33
C VAL A 317 -8.99 -5.70 -12.81
N ALA A 318 -9.43 -6.64 -11.96
CA ALA A 318 -10.58 -7.48 -12.24
C ALA A 318 -11.87 -6.67 -12.38
N GLY A 319 -12.13 -5.72 -11.48
CA GLY A 319 -13.27 -4.82 -11.53
C GLY A 319 -13.30 -3.97 -12.79
N GLY A 320 -12.15 -3.39 -13.17
CA GLY A 320 -12.00 -2.65 -14.42
C GLY A 320 -12.23 -3.51 -15.66
N ALA A 321 -11.81 -4.78 -15.64
CA ALA A 321 -12.10 -5.72 -16.73
C ALA A 321 -13.59 -6.10 -16.78
N CYS A 322 -14.22 -6.28 -15.63
CA CYS A 322 -15.65 -6.61 -15.50
C CYS A 322 -16.52 -5.49 -16.08
N ILE A 323 -16.30 -4.24 -15.63
CA ILE A 323 -17.12 -3.11 -16.09
C ILE A 323 -16.95 -2.82 -17.59
N ARG A 324 -15.73 -2.96 -18.14
CA ARG A 324 -15.50 -2.84 -19.59
C ARG A 324 -16.30 -3.87 -20.38
N ARG A 325 -16.47 -5.10 -19.86
CA ARG A 325 -17.30 -6.12 -20.49
C ARG A 325 -18.78 -5.80 -20.43
N ILE A 326 -19.25 -5.39 -19.24
CA ILE A 326 -20.63 -4.97 -19.04
C ILE A 326 -20.97 -3.83 -20.00
N ARG A 327 -20.09 -2.82 -20.12
CA ARG A 327 -20.26 -1.68 -21.04
C ARG A 327 -20.27 -2.14 -22.50
N LYS A 328 -19.38 -3.07 -22.88
CA LYS A 328 -19.34 -3.64 -24.25
C LYS A 328 -20.61 -4.44 -24.54
N TRP A 329 -21.02 -5.33 -23.61
CA TRP A 329 -22.26 -6.09 -23.75
C TRP A 329 -23.48 -5.17 -23.87
N TYR A 330 -23.59 -4.18 -23.01
CA TYR A 330 -24.64 -3.17 -23.08
C TYR A 330 -24.66 -2.45 -24.42
N SER A 331 -23.51 -2.00 -24.92
CA SER A 331 -23.40 -1.31 -26.20
C SER A 331 -23.83 -2.19 -27.39
N ILE A 332 -23.51 -3.49 -27.38
CA ILE A 332 -23.91 -4.44 -28.42
C ILE A 332 -25.42 -4.72 -28.34
N ARG A 333 -25.93 -5.01 -27.13
CA ARG A 333 -27.34 -5.36 -26.93
C ARG A 333 -28.31 -4.26 -27.32
N PHE A 334 -27.94 -3.01 -27.09
CA PHE A 334 -28.80 -1.85 -27.37
C PHE A 334 -28.48 -1.16 -28.70
N ARG A 335 -27.31 -1.38 -29.30
CA ARG A 335 -26.94 -0.86 -30.61
C ARG A 335 -27.47 -1.73 -31.75
N SER A 336 -27.61 -3.02 -31.59
CA SER A 336 -28.11 -3.94 -32.61
C SER A 336 -29.62 -3.81 -32.93
N LYS A 337 -30.38 -3.06 -32.14
CA LYS A 337 -31.77 -2.76 -32.40
C LYS A 337 -31.99 -1.46 -33.17
N ALA A 338 -30.93 -0.77 -33.60
CA ALA A 338 -30.96 0.52 -34.23
C ALA A 338 -30.66 0.47 -35.73
N SER A 339 -31.26 -0.45 -36.45
CA SER A 339 -31.24 -0.45 -37.91
C SER A 339 -32.31 0.46 -38.55
N ALA A 340 -32.99 1.29 -37.75
CA ALA A 340 -33.84 2.36 -38.22
C ALA A 340 -33.35 3.71 -37.69
N PRO A 341 -33.46 4.83 -38.45
CA PRO A 341 -33.06 6.16 -38.01
C PRO A 341 -34.09 6.74 -37.04
N VAL A 342 -34.41 6.03 -35.96
CA VAL A 342 -35.26 6.53 -34.88
C VAL A 342 -34.38 7.33 -33.93
N LYS A 343 -34.65 8.61 -33.78
CA LYS A 343 -34.09 9.46 -32.73
C LYS A 343 -34.23 8.71 -31.40
N HIS A 344 -33.12 8.19 -30.90
CA HIS A 344 -33.13 7.42 -29.65
C HIS A 344 -33.69 8.28 -28.52
N PRO A 345 -34.73 7.77 -27.79
CA PRO A 345 -35.19 8.45 -26.59
C PRO A 345 -34.03 8.64 -25.62
N TRP A 346 -33.89 9.82 -25.04
CA TRP A 346 -32.83 10.25 -24.13
C TRP A 346 -32.62 9.28 -22.92
N TYR A 347 -33.59 8.51 -22.55
CA TYR A 347 -33.54 7.53 -21.44
C TYR A 347 -32.79 6.24 -21.78
N PHE A 348 -32.42 5.97 -23.05
CA PHE A 348 -31.64 4.81 -23.43
C PHE A 348 -30.11 5.02 -23.37
N LYS A 349 -29.65 6.25 -23.24
CA LYS A 349 -28.24 6.54 -22.99
C LYS A 349 -28.07 6.73 -21.50
N LEU A 350 -27.54 5.70 -20.80
CA LEU A 350 -27.07 5.92 -19.44
C LEU A 350 -26.09 7.09 -19.46
N PRO A 351 -26.36 8.19 -18.74
CA PRO A 351 -25.47 9.34 -18.74
C PRO A 351 -24.06 8.88 -18.32
N GLU A 352 -23.03 9.46 -18.91
CA GLU A 352 -21.64 9.06 -18.62
C GLU A 352 -21.30 9.11 -17.13
N ARG A 353 -21.98 9.98 -16.38
CA ARG A 353 -21.86 10.05 -14.91
C ARG A 353 -22.33 8.79 -14.20
N LEU A 354 -23.40 8.15 -14.67
CA LEU A 354 -23.89 6.88 -14.09
C LEU A 354 -22.94 5.72 -14.43
N TRP A 355 -22.31 5.74 -15.61
CA TRP A 355 -21.26 4.78 -15.92
C TRP A 355 -20.04 4.95 -15.02
N GLY A 356 -19.64 6.18 -14.69
CA GLY A 356 -18.56 6.46 -13.73
C GLY A 356 -18.90 5.95 -12.33
N LEU A 357 -20.13 6.11 -11.86
CA LEU A 357 -20.58 5.54 -10.58
C LEU A 357 -20.58 4.01 -10.60
N ALA A 358 -21.12 3.40 -11.66
CA ALA A 358 -21.13 1.94 -11.83
C ALA A 358 -19.70 1.38 -11.88
N GLU A 359 -18.77 2.07 -12.51
CA GLU A 359 -17.36 1.72 -12.55
C GLU A 359 -16.74 1.78 -11.14
N SER A 360 -16.97 2.85 -10.39
CA SER A 360 -16.48 3.01 -9.02
C SER A 360 -17.03 1.92 -8.09
N VAL A 361 -18.33 1.60 -8.18
CA VAL A 361 -18.96 0.53 -7.40
C VAL A 361 -18.36 -0.82 -7.78
N CYS A 362 -18.27 -1.15 -9.07
CA CYS A 362 -17.74 -2.42 -9.54
C CYS A 362 -16.29 -2.63 -9.10
N ILE A 363 -15.44 -1.61 -9.22
CA ILE A 363 -14.05 -1.64 -8.77
C ILE A 363 -13.98 -1.82 -7.25
N SER A 364 -14.80 -1.09 -6.48
CA SER A 364 -14.82 -1.18 -5.02
C SER A 364 -15.28 -2.56 -4.54
N VAL A 365 -16.31 -3.14 -5.16
CA VAL A 365 -16.79 -4.51 -4.85
C VAL A 365 -15.69 -5.52 -5.13
N CYS A 366 -15.06 -5.48 -6.31
CA CYS A 366 -14.01 -6.42 -6.67
C CYS A 366 -12.76 -6.27 -5.78
N ALA A 367 -12.39 -5.05 -5.42
CA ALA A 367 -11.28 -4.80 -4.51
C ALA A 367 -11.59 -5.33 -3.10
N SER A 368 -12.79 -5.06 -2.57
CA SER A 368 -13.23 -5.58 -1.28
C SER A 368 -13.31 -7.11 -1.26
N ALA A 369 -13.83 -7.73 -2.33
CA ALA A 369 -13.88 -9.17 -2.46
C ALA A 369 -12.48 -9.80 -2.50
N ALA A 370 -11.51 -9.16 -3.17
CA ALA A 370 -10.13 -9.66 -3.23
C ALA A 370 -9.37 -9.50 -1.91
N THR A 371 -9.65 -8.45 -1.12
CA THR A 371 -9.01 -8.21 0.17
C THR A 371 -9.68 -8.96 1.32
N PHE A 372 -10.95 -9.35 1.16
CA PHE A 372 -11.73 -10.04 2.19
C PHE A 372 -11.03 -11.29 2.76
N PRO A 373 -10.53 -12.23 1.94
CA PRO A 373 -9.85 -13.43 2.45
C PRO A 373 -8.65 -13.10 3.34
N VAL A 374 -7.87 -12.09 2.96
CA VAL A 374 -6.70 -11.66 3.72
C VAL A 374 -7.13 -11.09 5.07
N LEU A 375 -8.14 -10.22 5.09
CA LEU A 375 -8.64 -9.61 6.33
C LEU A 375 -9.11 -10.69 7.32
N VAL A 376 -9.88 -11.66 6.85
CA VAL A 376 -10.42 -12.71 7.72
C VAL A 376 -9.34 -13.68 8.20
N LEU A 377 -8.43 -14.13 7.32
CA LEU A 377 -7.32 -15.02 7.69
C LEU A 377 -6.36 -14.36 8.69
N ARG A 378 -6.26 -13.03 8.68
CA ARG A 378 -5.46 -12.26 9.63
C ARG A 378 -6.24 -11.82 10.88
N GLY A 379 -7.51 -12.27 11.07
CA GLY A 379 -8.34 -11.90 12.21
C GLY A 379 -8.70 -10.41 12.27
N LEU A 380 -8.69 -9.72 11.11
CA LEU A 380 -9.02 -8.30 11.03
C LEU A 380 -10.52 -8.11 10.79
N SER A 381 -11.08 -7.03 11.32
CA SER A 381 -12.50 -6.72 11.15
C SER A 381 -12.81 -6.34 9.69
N VAL A 382 -13.97 -6.81 9.24
CA VAL A 382 -14.55 -6.49 7.93
C VAL A 382 -15.80 -5.65 8.12
N SER A 383 -16.02 -4.66 7.28
CA SER A 383 -17.22 -3.83 7.28
C SER A 383 -18.07 -4.11 6.05
N ILE A 384 -19.35 -4.38 6.24
CA ILE A 384 -20.32 -4.51 5.14
C ILE A 384 -20.46 -3.16 4.42
N TRP A 385 -20.27 -2.06 5.14
CA TRP A 385 -20.37 -0.71 4.63
C TRP A 385 -19.16 -0.26 3.81
N ALA A 386 -18.11 -1.07 3.70
CA ALA A 386 -16.84 -0.69 3.05
C ALA A 386 -17.03 -0.19 1.61
N VAL A 387 -17.89 -0.84 0.81
CA VAL A 387 -18.15 -0.42 -0.57
C VAL A 387 -18.86 0.93 -0.63
N VAL A 388 -19.91 1.10 0.17
CA VAL A 388 -20.69 2.35 0.23
C VAL A 388 -19.81 3.50 0.70
N SER A 389 -19.05 3.28 1.78
CA SER A 389 -18.13 4.28 2.32
C SER A 389 -17.04 4.65 1.34
N SER A 390 -16.43 3.66 0.65
CA SER A 390 -15.38 3.91 -0.32
C SER A 390 -15.89 4.74 -1.50
N VAL A 391 -17.06 4.44 -2.05
CA VAL A 391 -17.66 5.19 -3.16
C VAL A 391 -18.05 6.61 -2.73
N ALA A 392 -18.64 6.76 -1.53
CA ALA A 392 -19.05 8.05 -1.00
C ALA A 392 -17.86 9.00 -0.75
N VAL A 393 -16.72 8.44 -0.33
CA VAL A 393 -15.54 9.22 0.08
C VAL A 393 -14.55 9.46 -1.07
N LEU A 394 -14.59 8.62 -2.11
CA LEU A 394 -13.61 8.64 -3.22
C LEU A 394 -13.40 10.04 -3.83
N TRP A 395 -14.46 10.81 -4.02
CA TRP A 395 -14.40 12.15 -4.60
C TRP A 395 -13.92 13.23 -3.63
N LEU A 396 -13.96 12.97 -2.31
CA LEU A 396 -13.42 13.85 -1.27
C LEU A 396 -11.90 13.72 -1.10
N ILE A 397 -11.35 12.53 -1.34
CA ILE A 397 -9.94 12.22 -1.09
C ILE A 397 -9.02 13.09 -1.93
N GLN A 398 -9.34 13.29 -3.22
CA GLN A 398 -8.50 14.09 -4.12
C GLN A 398 -8.37 15.55 -3.67
N PRO A 399 -9.46 16.32 -3.45
CA PRO A 399 -9.33 17.69 -2.94
C PRO A 399 -8.71 17.76 -1.54
N MET A 400 -8.99 16.80 -0.66
CA MET A 400 -8.35 16.74 0.66
C MET A 400 -6.83 16.57 0.57
N MET A 401 -6.35 15.69 -0.31
CA MET A 401 -4.92 15.48 -0.52
C MET A 401 -4.23 16.74 -1.06
N LEU A 402 -4.82 17.40 -2.04
CA LEU A 402 -4.26 18.62 -2.63
C LEU A 402 -4.26 19.79 -1.64
N LEU A 403 -5.37 19.99 -0.93
CA LEU A 403 -5.48 21.02 0.11
C LEU A 403 -4.55 20.73 1.29
N GLY A 404 -4.49 19.47 1.74
CA GLY A 404 -3.59 19.04 2.81
C GLY A 404 -2.12 19.28 2.45
N LEU A 405 -1.71 18.90 1.23
CA LEU A 405 -0.35 19.16 0.77
C LEU A 405 -0.07 20.68 0.66
N GLY A 406 -1.04 21.45 0.10
CA GLY A 406 -0.96 22.92 0.05
C GLY A 406 -0.83 23.54 1.44
N THR A 407 -1.61 23.07 2.42
CA THR A 407 -1.52 23.50 3.82
C THR A 407 -0.17 23.14 4.42
N ALA A 408 0.35 21.93 4.19
CA ALA A 408 1.66 21.53 4.69
C ALA A 408 2.79 22.43 4.15
N PHE A 409 2.79 22.71 2.85
CA PHE A 409 3.82 23.57 2.24
C PHE A 409 3.71 25.02 2.66
N THR A 410 2.52 25.58 2.66
CA THR A 410 2.32 26.99 3.07
C THR A 410 2.64 27.22 4.54
N GLY A 411 2.47 26.19 5.38
CA GLY A 411 2.83 26.24 6.80
C GLY A 411 4.34 26.25 7.07
N LEU A 412 5.17 25.83 6.10
CA LEU A 412 6.64 25.91 6.18
C LEU A 412 7.18 27.30 5.82
N VAL A 413 6.41 28.10 5.09
CA VAL A 413 6.86 29.40 4.56
C VAL A 413 6.12 30.52 5.28
N PRO A 414 6.77 31.29 6.16
CA PRO A 414 6.10 32.32 6.98
C PRO A 414 5.37 33.40 6.16
N VAL A 415 5.90 33.77 4.99
CA VAL A 415 5.27 34.75 4.08
C VAL A 415 3.89 34.28 3.58
N LEU A 416 3.64 32.98 3.54
CA LEU A 416 2.37 32.39 3.09
C LEU A 416 1.35 32.17 4.24
N ALA A 417 1.57 32.76 5.41
CA ALA A 417 0.72 32.58 6.60
C ALA A 417 -0.78 32.89 6.36
N PRO A 418 -1.20 33.93 5.61
CA PRO A 418 -2.62 34.15 5.32
C PRO A 418 -3.20 33.03 4.43
N LEU A 419 -2.48 32.59 3.41
CA LEU A 419 -2.90 31.48 2.56
C LEU A 419 -2.96 30.16 3.35
N HIS A 420 -1.99 29.91 4.23
CA HIS A 420 -2.02 28.77 5.16
C HIS A 420 -3.28 28.77 6.03
N GLY A 421 -3.73 29.95 6.51
CA GLY A 421 -4.97 30.06 7.28
C GLY A 421 -6.20 29.59 6.50
N VAL A 422 -6.37 30.08 5.28
CA VAL A 422 -7.51 29.71 4.42
C VAL A 422 -7.48 28.21 4.08
N LEU A 423 -6.32 27.70 3.66
CA LEU A 423 -6.18 26.29 3.31
C LEU A 423 -6.40 25.38 4.53
N SER A 424 -5.98 25.79 5.73
CA SER A 424 -6.21 25.04 6.98
C SER A 424 -7.70 24.91 7.28
N VAL A 425 -8.47 25.98 7.14
CA VAL A 425 -9.93 25.97 7.39
C VAL A 425 -10.63 25.06 6.39
N LEU A 426 -10.30 25.14 5.10
CA LEU A 426 -10.90 24.29 4.07
C LEU A 426 -10.53 22.81 4.28
N SER A 427 -9.28 22.54 4.59
CA SER A 427 -8.81 21.17 4.88
C SER A 427 -9.48 20.60 6.13
N ALA A 428 -9.62 21.41 7.20
CA ALA A 428 -10.29 21.01 8.43
C ALA A 428 -11.78 20.71 8.19
N ALA A 429 -12.47 21.51 7.39
CA ALA A 429 -13.87 21.30 7.05
C ALA A 429 -14.09 19.98 6.32
N LEU A 430 -13.27 19.70 5.30
CA LEU A 430 -13.38 18.44 4.54
C LEU A 430 -13.00 17.22 5.39
N THR A 431 -11.94 17.33 6.20
CA THR A 431 -11.53 16.24 7.10
C THR A 431 -12.59 16.00 8.17
N GLY A 432 -13.16 17.05 8.74
CA GLY A 432 -14.26 16.95 9.71
C GLY A 432 -15.53 16.31 9.13
N LEU A 433 -15.82 16.55 7.84
CA LEU A 433 -16.90 15.86 7.13
C LEU A 433 -16.61 14.34 7.02
N LEU A 434 -15.38 13.99 6.66
CA LEU A 434 -14.94 12.60 6.55
C LEU A 434 -14.97 11.90 7.91
N ASP A 435 -14.51 12.57 8.99
CA ASP A 435 -14.52 12.03 10.35
C ASP A 435 -15.96 11.76 10.83
N ARG A 436 -16.88 12.71 10.59
CA ARG A 436 -18.31 12.52 10.92
C ARG A 436 -18.91 11.35 10.15
N TRP A 437 -18.59 11.21 8.88
CA TRP A 437 -19.04 10.08 8.06
C TRP A 437 -18.50 8.76 8.61
N ALA A 438 -17.20 8.67 8.93
CA ALA A 438 -16.58 7.48 9.46
C ALA A 438 -17.21 7.07 10.82
N VAL A 439 -17.41 8.01 11.73
CA VAL A 439 -18.02 7.77 13.03
C VAL A 439 -19.50 7.36 12.88
N TRP A 440 -20.23 8.01 11.98
CA TRP A 440 -21.64 7.69 11.73
C TRP A 440 -21.81 6.29 11.17
N ILE A 441 -20.98 5.86 10.21
CA ILE A 441 -21.02 4.50 9.66
C ILE A 441 -20.56 3.47 10.70
N ALA A 442 -19.51 3.78 11.48
CA ALA A 442 -19.00 2.89 12.52
C ALA A 442 -20.05 2.55 13.61
N ALA A 443 -21.02 3.44 13.82
CA ALA A 443 -22.15 3.21 14.73
C ALA A 443 -23.25 2.34 14.14
N LYS A 444 -23.19 1.98 12.85
CA LYS A 444 -24.22 1.15 12.20
C LYS A 444 -23.98 -0.35 12.44
N PRO A 445 -25.05 -1.16 12.48
CA PRO A 445 -24.89 -2.61 12.55
C PRO A 445 -24.15 -3.14 11.33
N GLY A 446 -23.26 -4.12 11.54
CA GLY A 446 -22.40 -4.65 10.48
C GLY A 446 -21.11 -3.86 10.23
N ALA A 447 -20.84 -2.83 11.01
CA ALA A 447 -19.55 -2.16 11.04
C ALA A 447 -18.57 -2.96 11.91
N GLY A 448 -17.42 -3.38 11.34
CA GLY A 448 -16.37 -4.06 12.11
C GLY A 448 -16.71 -5.49 12.54
N LEU A 449 -17.27 -6.29 11.65
CA LEU A 449 -17.54 -7.71 11.90
C LEU A 449 -16.24 -8.52 11.94
N TYR A 450 -16.15 -9.43 12.90
CA TYR A 450 -15.11 -10.44 12.97
C TYR A 450 -15.67 -11.77 12.50
N PHE A 451 -14.98 -12.44 11.61
CA PHE A 451 -15.38 -13.74 11.10
C PHE A 451 -14.47 -14.82 11.67
N ASP A 452 -15.07 -15.94 12.06
CA ASP A 452 -14.30 -17.11 12.47
C ASP A 452 -13.64 -17.77 11.24
N THR A 453 -12.48 -18.41 11.44
CA THR A 453 -11.66 -19.01 10.35
C THR A 453 -12.43 -20.02 9.51
N ALA A 454 -13.43 -20.72 10.08
CA ALA A 454 -14.30 -21.64 9.34
C ALA A 454 -15.17 -20.92 8.30
N TYR A 455 -15.76 -19.77 8.67
CA TYR A 455 -16.53 -18.93 7.73
C TYR A 455 -15.63 -18.33 6.64
N ALA A 456 -14.38 -17.98 6.99
CA ALA A 456 -13.39 -17.51 6.03
C ALA A 456 -13.16 -18.53 4.90
N ALA A 457 -12.96 -19.78 5.25
CA ALA A 457 -12.75 -20.85 4.28
C ALA A 457 -13.95 -20.99 3.32
N ILE A 458 -15.17 -20.94 3.83
CA ILE A 458 -16.39 -21.03 3.03
C ILE A 458 -16.50 -19.84 2.06
N VAL A 459 -16.26 -18.61 2.54
CA VAL A 459 -16.35 -17.42 1.68
C VAL A 459 -15.25 -17.39 0.65
N CYS A 460 -14.00 -17.79 1.01
CA CYS A 460 -12.91 -17.95 0.05
C CYS A 460 -13.27 -18.97 -1.04
N LEU A 461 -13.87 -20.10 -0.66
CA LEU A 461 -14.30 -21.15 -1.59
C LEU A 461 -15.38 -20.65 -2.54
N VAL A 462 -16.36 -19.90 -2.01
CA VAL A 462 -17.42 -19.26 -2.82
C VAL A 462 -16.83 -18.22 -3.77
N LEU A 463 -15.91 -17.38 -3.32
CA LEU A 463 -15.23 -16.38 -4.17
C LEU A 463 -14.40 -17.04 -5.27
N ILE A 464 -13.67 -18.11 -4.94
CA ILE A 464 -12.91 -18.89 -5.92
C ILE A 464 -13.85 -19.51 -6.93
N LEU A 465 -14.99 -20.08 -6.49
CA LEU A 465 -16.01 -20.65 -7.35
C LEU A 465 -16.63 -19.60 -8.27
N LEU A 466 -16.97 -18.43 -7.73
CA LEU A 466 -17.49 -17.31 -8.53
C LEU A 466 -16.48 -16.80 -9.55
N CYS A 467 -15.21 -16.69 -9.17
CA CYS A 467 -14.13 -16.34 -10.10
C CYS A 467 -13.95 -17.43 -11.18
N TRP A 468 -14.01 -18.71 -10.81
CA TRP A 468 -13.94 -19.82 -11.74
C TRP A 468 -15.14 -19.85 -12.68
N LEU A 469 -16.35 -19.65 -12.20
CA LEU A 469 -17.55 -19.53 -13.03
C LEU A 469 -17.45 -18.34 -13.99
N ALA A 470 -17.00 -17.19 -13.51
CA ALA A 470 -16.76 -16.00 -14.34
C ALA A 470 -15.68 -16.24 -15.39
N PHE A 471 -14.65 -17.03 -15.07
CA PHE A 471 -13.60 -17.45 -16.02
C PHE A 471 -14.15 -18.47 -17.02
N ARG A 472 -14.92 -19.43 -16.59
CA ARG A 472 -15.55 -20.44 -17.46
C ARG A 472 -16.57 -19.81 -18.41
N TRP A 473 -17.29 -18.79 -17.99
CA TRP A 473 -18.15 -17.98 -18.87
C TRP A 473 -17.34 -17.25 -19.96
N ARG A 474 -16.02 -17.16 -19.81
CA ARG A 474 -15.09 -16.68 -20.84
C ARG A 474 -14.93 -17.64 -22.00
N SER A 475 -15.01 -18.92 -21.76
CA SER A 475 -14.70 -19.98 -22.72
C SER A 475 -15.92 -20.47 -23.52
N VAL A 476 -17.10 -19.88 -23.32
CA VAL A 476 -18.20 -20.10 -24.29
C VAL A 476 -17.87 -19.30 -25.52
N PRO A 477 -17.50 -19.94 -26.64
CA PRO A 477 -17.30 -19.26 -27.90
C PRO A 477 -18.62 -18.52 -28.20
N SER A 478 -18.54 -17.24 -28.50
CA SER A 478 -19.65 -16.52 -29.15
C SER A 478 -20.03 -17.39 -30.33
N ALA A 479 -21.19 -18.06 -30.20
CA ALA A 479 -21.73 -18.89 -31.25
C ALA A 479 -21.59 -18.11 -32.56
N THR A 480 -20.82 -18.67 -33.44
CA THR A 480 -20.66 -18.34 -34.83
C THR A 480 -21.97 -17.85 -35.38
N VAL A 481 -22.02 -16.58 -35.68
CA VAL A 481 -22.91 -16.08 -36.71
C VAL A 481 -22.38 -16.73 -38.01
N LEU A 482 -22.87 -17.89 -38.29
CA LEU A 482 -22.86 -18.41 -39.67
C LEU A 482 -23.75 -17.45 -40.44
N SER A 483 -23.12 -16.46 -41.05
CA SER A 483 -23.69 -15.73 -42.18
C SER A 483 -23.84 -16.72 -43.28
N GLY A 484 -25.05 -17.23 -43.45
CA GLY A 484 -25.45 -17.85 -44.69
C GLY A 484 -25.25 -16.85 -45.81
N SER A 485 -24.29 -17.12 -46.66
CA SER A 485 -24.20 -16.57 -48.02
C SER A 485 -25.40 -17.05 -48.80
N TRP A 486 -26.22 -16.14 -49.27
CA TRP A 486 -26.86 -16.15 -50.59
C TRP A 486 -26.85 -14.74 -51.11
#